data_5fa15be8de59ab1a9ff1bdc6eea280cc
#
_entry.id   5fa15be8de59ab1a9ff1bdc6eea280cc
#
_cell.length_a   1.000
_cell.length_b   1.000
_cell.length_c   1.000
_cell.angle_alpha   90.00
_cell.angle_beta   90.00
_cell.angle_gamma   90.00
#
_symmetry.space_group_name_H-M   'P 1'
#
loop_
_entity.id
_entity.type
_entity.pdbx_description
1 polymer ?
#
loop_
_entity_poly.entity_id
_entity_poly.type
_entity_poly.pdbx_seq_one_letter_code
_entity_poly.pdbx_strand_id
1 'polypeptide(L)'
;MARRVVAVDGLDGSGKSRFAASLAAALTAEGRTASLLHIDDFRRPIDFSGLAPQAESALYYERYFDFASVGDALSTWADGPADGAVIVLEGVMLLRAVLPPGTPLIVLEVSAAEARRRILARDEAKGRTPEEIAGRIDRRYFPAQTRYRAACDPLALADVVIDNEDWAKPQVVRRSDLRLPPPLAAALDRVLRAE
;
A
#
# COMPACT_ATOMS: atom_id res chain seq x y z
N MET A 1 -19.22 11.52 -13.26
CA MET A 1 -18.76 11.39 -11.86
C MET A 1 -17.27 11.75 -11.80
N ALA A 2 -16.81 12.45 -10.76
CA ALA A 2 -15.40 12.74 -10.59
C ALA A 2 -14.57 11.45 -10.49
N ARG A 3 -13.34 11.50 -10.99
CA ARG A 3 -12.33 10.45 -10.77
C ARG A 3 -12.01 10.34 -9.30
N ARG A 4 -11.60 9.17 -8.87
CA ARG A 4 -11.33 8.90 -7.45
C ARG A 4 -10.05 8.13 -7.27
N VAL A 5 -9.35 8.42 -6.17
CA VAL A 5 -8.21 7.65 -5.71
C VAL A 5 -8.63 6.86 -4.48
N VAL A 6 -8.14 5.63 -4.37
CA VAL A 6 -8.24 4.77 -3.18
C VAL A 6 -6.83 4.34 -2.81
N ALA A 7 -6.43 4.52 -1.57
CA ALA A 7 -5.11 4.15 -1.10
C ALA A 7 -5.16 2.82 -0.32
N VAL A 8 -4.26 1.89 -0.66
CA VAL A 8 -4.07 0.60 0.02
C VAL A 8 -2.67 0.56 0.61
N ASP A 9 -2.55 0.84 1.90
CA ASP A 9 -1.31 0.91 2.67
C ASP A 9 -1.11 -0.34 3.54
N GLY A 10 0.08 -0.54 4.06
CA GLY A 10 0.43 -1.62 4.98
C GLY A 10 1.91 -1.95 4.93
N LEU A 11 2.37 -2.86 5.79
CA LEU A 11 3.76 -3.31 5.84
C LEU A 11 4.19 -4.01 4.54
N ASP A 12 5.50 -4.02 4.25
CA ASP A 12 6.03 -4.98 3.29
C ASP A 12 5.61 -6.40 3.72
N GLY A 13 5.20 -7.21 2.74
CA GLY A 13 4.68 -8.56 3.02
C GLY A 13 3.23 -8.62 3.49
N SER A 14 2.52 -7.48 3.68
CA SER A 14 1.12 -7.51 4.11
C SER A 14 0.12 -7.96 3.03
N GLY A 15 0.55 -8.12 1.78
CA GLY A 15 -0.31 -8.59 0.69
C GLY A 15 -1.02 -7.48 -0.08
N LYS A 16 -0.62 -6.23 0.08
CA LYS A 16 -1.22 -5.04 -0.57
C LYS A 16 -1.45 -5.20 -2.06
N SER A 17 -0.41 -5.58 -2.81
CA SER A 17 -0.49 -5.66 -4.28
C SER A 17 -1.54 -6.66 -4.75
N ARG A 18 -1.66 -7.82 -4.05
CA ARG A 18 -2.71 -8.80 -4.33
C ARG A 18 -4.09 -8.25 -4.00
N PHE A 19 -4.24 -7.66 -2.81
CA PHE A 19 -5.50 -7.06 -2.38
C PHE A 19 -5.94 -5.92 -3.32
N ALA A 20 -5.03 -5.03 -3.68
CA ALA A 20 -5.30 -3.92 -4.60
C ALA A 20 -5.71 -4.42 -5.99
N ALA A 21 -5.08 -5.48 -6.50
CA ALA A 21 -5.47 -6.11 -7.76
C ALA A 21 -6.90 -6.69 -7.69
N SER A 22 -7.23 -7.40 -6.60
CA SER A 22 -8.58 -7.92 -6.38
C SER A 22 -9.61 -6.79 -6.24
N LEU A 23 -9.26 -5.69 -5.55
CA LEU A 23 -10.13 -4.53 -5.41
C LEU A 23 -10.37 -3.83 -6.77
N ALA A 24 -9.35 -3.66 -7.58
CA ALA A 24 -9.49 -3.08 -8.92
C ALA A 24 -10.38 -3.95 -9.82
N ALA A 25 -10.21 -5.28 -9.77
CA ALA A 25 -11.07 -6.22 -10.50
C ALA A 25 -12.52 -6.15 -10.02
N ALA A 26 -12.74 -6.08 -8.69
CA ALA A 26 -14.08 -5.94 -8.13
C ALA A 26 -14.74 -4.60 -8.52
N LEU A 27 -14.00 -3.49 -8.52
CA LEU A 27 -14.47 -2.19 -9.02
C LEU A 27 -14.88 -2.26 -10.48
N THR A 28 -14.12 -2.99 -11.30
CA THR A 28 -14.47 -3.22 -12.71
C THR A 28 -15.76 -4.01 -12.84
N ALA A 29 -15.97 -5.01 -11.99
CA ALA A 29 -17.22 -5.77 -11.95
C ALA A 29 -18.43 -4.93 -11.48
N GLU A 30 -18.19 -3.85 -10.70
CA GLU A 30 -19.19 -2.83 -10.34
C GLU A 30 -19.37 -1.74 -11.43
N GLY A 31 -18.84 -1.97 -12.64
CA GLY A 31 -18.98 -1.07 -13.79
C GLY A 31 -18.10 0.18 -13.75
N ARG A 32 -16.99 0.14 -13.00
CA ARG A 32 -16.01 1.23 -12.94
C ARG A 32 -14.77 0.91 -13.78
N THR A 33 -14.24 1.89 -14.46
CA THR A 33 -12.87 1.80 -14.98
C THR A 33 -11.92 1.92 -13.80
N ALA A 34 -11.18 0.85 -13.49
CA ALA A 34 -10.22 0.85 -12.39
C ALA A 34 -8.80 0.56 -12.90
N SER A 35 -7.82 1.29 -12.37
CA SER A 35 -6.40 1.14 -12.68
C SER A 35 -5.59 1.01 -11.39
N LEU A 36 -4.47 0.30 -11.46
CA LEU A 36 -3.51 0.19 -10.36
C LEU A 36 -2.39 1.22 -10.56
N LEU A 37 -1.94 1.79 -9.46
CA LEU A 37 -0.72 2.58 -9.37
C LEU A 37 0.12 2.03 -8.22
N HIS A 38 1.35 1.67 -8.51
CA HIS A 38 2.25 1.09 -7.52
C HIS A 38 3.25 2.14 -7.05
N ILE A 39 3.43 2.31 -5.73
CA ILE A 39 4.49 3.17 -5.20
C ILE A 39 5.87 2.72 -5.69
N ASP A 40 6.02 1.44 -5.99
CA ASP A 40 7.25 0.84 -6.50
C ASP A 40 7.69 1.39 -7.87
N ASP A 41 6.78 1.97 -8.64
CA ASP A 41 7.08 2.63 -9.92
C ASP A 41 7.77 3.98 -9.72
N PHE A 42 7.73 4.52 -8.51
CA PHE A 42 8.35 5.79 -8.11
C PHE A 42 9.63 5.60 -7.28
N ARG A 43 10.28 4.45 -7.39
CA ARG A 43 11.56 4.20 -6.71
C ARG A 43 12.68 5.00 -7.34
N ARG A 44 13.51 5.57 -6.48
CA ARG A 44 14.75 6.22 -6.90
C ARG A 44 15.91 5.22 -6.82
N PRO A 45 16.85 5.26 -7.77
CA PRO A 45 18.06 4.45 -7.66
C PRO A 45 18.89 4.96 -6.47
N ILE A 46 19.06 4.12 -5.45
CA ILE A 46 19.84 4.43 -4.26
C ILE A 46 20.85 3.31 -4.03
N ASP A 47 22.12 3.68 -3.87
CA ASP A 47 23.14 2.78 -3.40
C ASP A 47 23.16 2.76 -1.87
N PHE A 48 22.95 1.57 -1.30
CA PHE A 48 22.99 1.33 0.14
C PHE A 48 24.31 0.69 0.60
N SER A 49 25.27 0.49 -0.31
CA SER A 49 26.51 -0.18 -0.01
C SER A 49 27.32 0.59 1.03
N GLY A 50 27.88 -0.12 2.00
CA GLY A 50 28.73 0.46 3.04
C GLY A 50 28.04 1.34 4.09
N LEU A 51 26.72 1.50 4.02
CA LEU A 51 25.99 2.30 5.00
C LEU A 51 25.79 1.54 6.32
N ALA A 52 25.84 2.26 7.43
CA ALA A 52 25.40 1.75 8.72
C ALA A 52 23.86 1.49 8.70
N PRO A 53 23.33 0.55 9.51
CA PRO A 53 21.90 0.20 9.50
C PRO A 53 20.97 1.40 9.70
N GLN A 54 21.32 2.32 10.59
CA GLN A 54 20.54 3.54 10.85
C GLN A 54 20.48 4.46 9.63
N ALA A 55 21.63 4.59 8.92
CA ALA A 55 21.71 5.40 7.70
C ALA A 55 20.91 4.76 6.55
N GLU A 56 20.96 3.43 6.42
CA GLU A 56 20.15 2.70 5.43
C GLU A 56 18.63 2.91 5.66
N SER A 57 18.19 2.74 6.91
CA SER A 57 16.81 2.95 7.29
C SER A 57 16.34 4.38 7.03
N ALA A 58 17.17 5.37 7.43
CA ALA A 58 16.86 6.78 7.21
C ALA A 58 16.77 7.10 5.71
N LEU A 59 17.73 6.63 4.93
CA LEU A 59 17.78 6.86 3.49
C LEU A 59 16.59 6.18 2.77
N TYR A 60 16.25 4.95 3.17
CA TYR A 60 15.08 4.25 2.66
C TYR A 60 13.78 5.02 2.99
N TYR A 61 13.62 5.45 4.22
CA TYR A 61 12.47 6.25 4.63
C TYR A 61 12.38 7.57 3.88
N GLU A 62 13.48 8.32 3.78
CA GLU A 62 13.47 9.70 3.31
C GLU A 62 13.52 9.85 1.79
N ARG A 63 14.21 8.94 1.11
CA ARG A 63 14.62 9.14 -0.28
C ARG A 63 14.24 8.04 -1.25
N TYR A 64 13.91 6.83 -0.78
CA TYR A 64 13.75 5.68 -1.67
C TYR A 64 12.56 5.81 -2.62
N PHE A 65 11.48 6.40 -2.16
CA PHE A 65 10.32 6.69 -3.02
C PHE A 65 10.19 8.19 -3.28
N ASP A 66 9.79 8.54 -4.50
CA ASP A 66 9.46 9.91 -4.90
C ASP A 66 8.00 10.23 -4.59
N PHE A 67 7.71 10.49 -3.31
CA PHE A 67 6.34 10.80 -2.87
C PHE A 67 5.77 12.09 -3.46
N ALA A 68 6.63 13.04 -3.84
CA ALA A 68 6.19 14.27 -4.51
C ALA A 68 5.61 13.93 -5.89
N SER A 69 6.36 13.17 -6.71
CA SER A 69 5.90 12.73 -8.02
C SER A 69 4.64 11.85 -7.94
N VAL A 70 4.46 11.05 -6.87
CA VAL A 70 3.20 10.33 -6.64
C VAL A 70 2.06 11.32 -6.45
N GLY A 71 2.21 12.32 -5.58
CA GLY A 71 1.20 13.34 -5.34
C GLY A 71 0.81 14.10 -6.61
N ASP A 72 1.80 14.52 -7.38
CA ASP A 72 1.60 15.22 -8.66
C ASP A 72 0.84 14.35 -9.67
N ALA A 73 1.23 13.08 -9.81
CA ALA A 73 0.57 12.13 -10.69
C ALA A 73 -0.91 11.92 -10.30
N LEU A 74 -1.18 11.78 -9.00
CA LEU A 74 -2.55 11.59 -8.49
C LEU A 74 -3.40 12.84 -8.67
N SER A 75 -2.84 14.04 -8.44
CA SER A 75 -3.54 15.30 -8.64
C SER A 75 -3.88 15.52 -10.11
N THR A 76 -2.90 15.35 -10.99
CA THR A 76 -3.11 15.45 -12.44
C THR A 76 -4.17 14.47 -12.93
N TRP A 77 -4.17 13.24 -12.38
CA TRP A 77 -5.16 12.24 -12.74
C TRP A 77 -6.56 12.61 -12.21
N ALA A 78 -6.67 13.09 -10.97
CA ALA A 78 -7.94 13.46 -10.36
C ALA A 78 -8.62 14.64 -11.06
N ASP A 79 -7.83 15.58 -11.60
CA ASP A 79 -8.29 16.72 -12.38
C ASP A 79 -8.71 16.37 -13.81
N GLY A 80 -8.57 15.12 -14.23
CA GLY A 80 -8.97 14.63 -15.53
C GLY A 80 -10.51 14.62 -15.74
N PRO A 81 -10.97 14.09 -16.89
CA PRO A 81 -12.39 14.08 -17.23
C PRO A 81 -13.25 13.36 -16.19
N ALA A 82 -14.46 13.86 -15.97
CA ALA A 82 -15.41 13.30 -14.98
C ALA A 82 -16.06 11.99 -15.47
N ASP A 83 -15.24 10.99 -15.78
CA ASP A 83 -15.63 9.67 -16.30
C ASP A 83 -15.94 8.65 -15.20
N GLY A 84 -15.67 8.99 -13.93
CA GLY A 84 -15.91 8.13 -12.78
C GLY A 84 -14.89 7.01 -12.61
N ALA A 85 -13.76 7.09 -13.31
CA ALA A 85 -12.67 6.13 -13.18
C ALA A 85 -12.04 6.17 -11.78
N VAL A 86 -11.42 5.07 -11.37
CA VAL A 86 -10.80 4.90 -10.05
C VAL A 86 -9.34 4.47 -10.22
N ILE A 87 -8.43 5.13 -9.53
CA ILE A 87 -7.08 4.60 -9.29
C ILE A 87 -7.04 3.95 -7.91
N VAL A 88 -6.54 2.71 -7.85
CA VAL A 88 -6.13 2.05 -6.61
C VAL A 88 -4.62 2.21 -6.49
N LEU A 89 -4.20 3.16 -5.64
CA LEU A 89 -2.80 3.34 -5.27
C LEU A 89 -2.43 2.31 -4.21
N GLU A 90 -1.39 1.52 -4.43
CA GLU A 90 -0.92 0.58 -3.42
C GLU A 90 0.56 0.78 -3.10
N GLY A 91 0.91 0.54 -1.83
CA GLY A 91 2.30 0.56 -1.43
C GLY A 91 2.54 0.75 0.05
N VAL A 92 3.78 1.01 0.39
CA VAL A 92 4.21 1.30 1.76
C VAL A 92 4.30 2.82 1.98
N MET A 93 3.99 3.26 3.19
CA MET A 93 4.21 4.65 3.62
C MET A 93 3.46 5.69 2.78
N LEU A 94 2.26 5.37 2.31
CA LEU A 94 1.49 6.19 1.35
C LEU A 94 1.09 7.55 1.89
N LEU A 95 0.92 7.71 3.21
CA LEU A 95 0.60 9.01 3.83
C LEU A 95 1.75 10.03 3.77
N ARG A 96 2.89 9.65 3.21
CA ARG A 96 3.98 10.57 2.88
C ARG A 96 3.79 11.28 1.54
N ALA A 97 2.93 10.76 0.68
CA ALA A 97 2.48 11.45 -0.52
C ALA A 97 1.32 12.40 -0.19
N VAL A 98 1.19 13.45 -0.96
CA VAL A 98 -0.01 14.31 -0.90
C VAL A 98 -1.13 13.59 -1.65
N LEU A 99 -2.05 13.01 -0.90
CA LEU A 99 -3.21 12.34 -1.48
C LEU A 99 -4.33 13.36 -1.76
N PRO A 100 -5.09 13.21 -2.86
CA PRO A 100 -6.27 14.05 -3.12
C PRO A 100 -7.25 14.05 -1.94
N PRO A 101 -7.90 15.19 -1.63
CA PRO A 101 -8.86 15.26 -0.53
C PRO A 101 -9.97 14.20 -0.64
N GLY A 102 -10.29 13.57 0.48
CA GLY A 102 -11.31 12.52 0.54
C GLY A 102 -10.89 11.17 -0.02
N THR A 103 -9.59 10.95 -0.29
CA THR A 103 -9.06 9.64 -0.66
C THR A 103 -9.32 8.63 0.48
N PRO A 104 -10.11 7.56 0.26
CA PRO A 104 -10.25 6.49 1.24
C PRO A 104 -8.92 5.77 1.47
N LEU A 105 -8.61 5.49 2.74
CA LEU A 105 -7.42 4.76 3.16
C LEU A 105 -7.80 3.39 3.70
N ILE A 106 -7.32 2.34 3.05
CA ILE A 106 -7.40 0.95 3.48
C ILE A 106 -6.03 0.53 3.98
N VAL A 107 -5.94 0.03 5.20
CA VAL A 107 -4.67 -0.47 5.76
C VAL A 107 -4.76 -1.96 5.98
N LEU A 108 -3.79 -2.69 5.40
CA LEU A 108 -3.63 -4.13 5.64
C LEU A 108 -2.64 -4.35 6.77
N GLU A 109 -3.12 -4.98 7.83
CA GLU A 109 -2.32 -5.41 8.97
C GLU A 109 -1.92 -6.88 8.83
N VAL A 110 -0.74 -7.19 9.34
CA VAL A 110 -0.18 -8.53 9.44
C VAL A 110 0.90 -8.49 10.52
N SER A 111 1.12 -9.60 11.21
CA SER A 111 2.22 -9.69 12.17
C SER A 111 3.58 -9.51 11.50
N ALA A 112 4.56 -8.99 12.23
CA ALA A 112 5.93 -8.86 11.73
C ALA A 112 6.53 -10.23 11.35
N ALA A 113 6.14 -11.29 12.03
CA ALA A 113 6.58 -12.65 11.75
C ALA A 113 6.06 -13.14 10.39
N GLU A 114 4.77 -12.97 10.12
CA GLU A 114 4.16 -13.36 8.86
C GLU A 114 4.64 -12.47 7.70
N ALA A 115 4.75 -11.15 7.92
CA ALA A 115 5.34 -10.25 6.94
C ALA A 115 6.75 -10.69 6.53
N ARG A 116 7.61 -11.01 7.51
CA ARG A 116 8.97 -11.53 7.27
C ARG A 116 8.94 -12.83 6.47
N ARG A 117 8.11 -13.78 6.86
CA ARG A 117 7.96 -15.07 6.16
C ARG A 117 7.59 -14.87 4.69
N ARG A 118 6.63 -13.97 4.42
CA ARG A 118 6.19 -13.67 3.05
C ARG A 118 7.25 -12.95 2.23
N ILE A 119 8.00 -12.02 2.82
CA ILE A 119 9.09 -11.32 2.16
C ILE A 119 10.21 -12.32 1.79
N LEU A 120 10.58 -13.21 2.73
CA LEU A 120 11.57 -14.25 2.48
C LEU A 120 11.15 -15.10 1.27
N ALA A 121 9.97 -15.72 1.30
CA ALA A 121 9.49 -16.56 0.21
C ALA A 121 9.43 -15.83 -1.15
N ARG A 122 8.94 -14.57 -1.14
CA ARG A 122 8.85 -13.75 -2.36
C ARG A 122 10.21 -13.42 -2.97
N ASP A 123 11.17 -13.03 -2.13
CA ASP A 123 12.46 -12.52 -2.59
C ASP A 123 13.46 -13.65 -2.88
N GLU A 124 13.36 -14.80 -2.19
CA GLU A 124 14.05 -16.04 -2.58
C GLU A 124 13.64 -16.50 -3.99
N ALA A 125 12.34 -16.44 -4.31
CA ALA A 125 11.85 -16.73 -5.64
C ALA A 125 12.40 -15.78 -6.73
N LYS A 126 12.96 -14.63 -6.33
CA LYS A 126 13.67 -13.67 -7.19
C LYS A 126 15.19 -13.86 -7.20
N GLY A 127 15.69 -14.96 -6.60
CA GLY A 127 17.08 -15.36 -6.61
C GLY A 127 17.97 -14.67 -5.56
N ARG A 128 17.38 -14.06 -4.50
CA ARG A 128 18.14 -13.49 -3.39
C ARG A 128 18.43 -14.55 -2.32
N THR A 129 19.54 -14.39 -1.62
CA THR A 129 19.83 -15.27 -0.47
C THR A 129 19.02 -14.88 0.78
N PRO A 130 18.75 -15.82 1.70
CA PRO A 130 18.07 -15.53 2.96
C PRO A 130 18.74 -14.42 3.77
N GLU A 131 20.09 -14.39 3.79
CA GLU A 131 20.88 -13.39 4.51
C GLU A 131 20.70 -11.98 3.92
N GLU A 132 20.71 -11.86 2.59
CA GLU A 132 20.47 -10.59 1.90
C GLU A 132 19.04 -10.08 2.20
N ILE A 133 18.07 -10.97 2.21
CA ILE A 133 16.66 -10.62 2.47
C ILE A 133 16.51 -10.19 3.93
N ALA A 134 17.05 -10.98 4.87
CA ALA A 134 17.00 -10.64 6.30
C ALA A 134 17.67 -9.27 6.55
N GLY A 135 18.83 -9.03 5.96
CA GLY A 135 19.51 -7.74 6.03
C GLY A 135 18.64 -6.58 5.55
N ARG A 136 17.94 -6.73 4.43
CA ARG A 136 17.00 -5.69 3.93
C ARG A 136 15.83 -5.45 4.87
N ILE A 137 15.24 -6.51 5.43
CA ILE A 137 14.14 -6.40 6.38
C ILE A 137 14.58 -5.65 7.63
N ASP A 138 15.70 -6.04 8.22
CA ASP A 138 16.15 -5.55 9.53
C ASP A 138 16.82 -4.17 9.48
N ARG A 139 17.44 -3.83 8.34
CA ARG A 139 18.17 -2.58 8.19
C ARG A 139 17.38 -1.50 7.44
N ARG A 140 16.38 -1.85 6.65
CA ARG A 140 15.62 -0.89 5.80
C ARG A 140 14.13 -0.94 6.08
N TYR A 141 13.47 -2.07 5.75
CA TYR A 141 12.01 -2.13 5.64
C TYR A 141 11.33 -1.89 6.99
N PHE A 142 11.60 -2.74 7.96
CA PHE A 142 10.91 -2.66 9.25
C PHE A 142 11.24 -1.40 10.06
N PRO A 143 12.52 -0.95 10.16
CA PRO A 143 12.80 0.30 10.87
C PRO A 143 12.17 1.52 10.21
N ALA A 144 12.19 1.61 8.87
CA ALA A 144 11.56 2.72 8.16
C ALA A 144 10.03 2.73 8.34
N GLN A 145 9.40 1.56 8.30
CA GLN A 145 7.95 1.43 8.50
C GLN A 145 7.53 1.65 9.95
N THR A 146 8.37 1.29 10.92
CA THR A 146 8.16 1.66 12.33
C THR A 146 8.19 3.18 12.49
N ARG A 147 9.17 3.86 11.88
CA ARG A 147 9.24 5.34 11.86
C ARG A 147 8.00 5.95 11.20
N TYR A 148 7.55 5.39 10.09
CA TYR A 148 6.35 5.83 9.39
C TYR A 148 5.09 5.72 10.26
N ARG A 149 4.89 4.57 10.91
CA ARG A 149 3.75 4.37 11.81
C ARG A 149 3.75 5.37 12.96
N ALA A 150 4.91 5.62 13.55
CA ALA A 150 5.04 6.61 14.63
C ALA A 150 4.78 8.05 14.16
N ALA A 151 5.16 8.40 12.92
CA ALA A 151 5.05 9.76 12.40
C ALA A 151 3.66 10.06 11.78
N CYS A 152 3.03 9.09 11.15
CA CYS A 152 1.82 9.30 10.33
C CYS A 152 0.57 8.62 10.90
N ASP A 153 0.72 7.66 11.81
CA ASP A 153 -0.36 6.85 12.40
C ASP A 153 -1.42 6.38 11.36
N PRO A 154 -1.02 5.56 10.37
CA PRO A 154 -1.92 5.15 9.30
C PRO A 154 -3.13 4.39 9.83
N LEU A 155 -3.00 3.68 10.96
CA LEU A 155 -4.10 2.95 11.56
C LEU A 155 -5.18 3.89 12.10
N ALA A 156 -4.81 4.98 12.77
CA ALA A 156 -5.78 5.95 13.26
C ALA A 156 -6.53 6.65 12.11
N LEU A 157 -5.83 6.89 11.00
CA LEU A 157 -6.37 7.61 9.84
C LEU A 157 -7.12 6.72 8.83
N ALA A 158 -6.97 5.40 8.91
CA ALA A 158 -7.62 4.48 7.98
C ALA A 158 -9.14 4.51 8.07
N ASP A 159 -9.80 4.46 6.93
CA ASP A 159 -11.25 4.19 6.83
C ASP A 159 -11.56 2.71 7.05
N VAL A 160 -10.67 1.85 6.57
CA VAL A 160 -10.78 0.40 6.72
C VAL A 160 -9.46 -0.17 7.19
N VAL A 161 -9.50 -0.99 8.23
CA VAL A 161 -8.38 -1.80 8.70
C VAL A 161 -8.73 -3.27 8.51
N ILE A 162 -7.86 -3.99 7.82
CA ILE A 162 -8.04 -5.40 7.49
C ILE A 162 -6.89 -6.19 8.10
N ASP A 163 -7.22 -7.15 8.95
CA ASP A 163 -6.30 -8.22 9.33
C ASP A 163 -6.14 -9.17 8.14
N ASN A 164 -4.93 -9.25 7.62
CA ASN A 164 -4.56 -10.07 6.47
C ASN A 164 -3.53 -11.15 6.86
N GLU A 165 -3.54 -11.59 8.13
CA GLU A 165 -2.68 -12.66 8.63
C GLU A 165 -2.91 -13.96 7.85
N ASP A 166 -4.16 -14.29 7.58
CA ASP A 166 -4.54 -15.29 6.59
C ASP A 166 -5.07 -14.59 5.33
N TRP A 167 -4.23 -14.52 4.29
CA TRP A 167 -4.61 -13.86 3.04
C TRP A 167 -5.78 -14.53 2.29
N ALA A 168 -6.11 -15.78 2.63
CA ALA A 168 -7.28 -16.47 2.08
C ALA A 168 -8.57 -16.09 2.83
N LYS A 169 -8.43 -15.51 4.03
CA LYS A 169 -9.57 -15.13 4.89
C LYS A 169 -9.33 -13.76 5.54
N PRO A 170 -9.17 -12.68 4.74
CA PRO A 170 -8.97 -11.34 5.28
C PRO A 170 -10.16 -10.93 6.14
N GLN A 171 -9.89 -10.34 7.31
CA GLN A 171 -10.94 -9.95 8.27
C GLN A 171 -10.96 -8.44 8.46
N VAL A 172 -12.15 -7.85 8.42
CA VAL A 172 -12.32 -6.43 8.75
C VAL A 172 -12.22 -6.24 10.26
N VAL A 173 -11.19 -5.53 10.69
CA VAL A 173 -11.00 -5.14 12.11
C VAL A 173 -11.75 -3.86 12.42
N ARG A 174 -11.73 -2.90 11.48
CA ARG A 174 -12.40 -1.62 11.59
C ARG A 174 -12.85 -1.14 10.22
N ARG A 175 -14.05 -0.56 10.15
CA ARG A 175 -14.59 0.05 8.93
C ARG A 175 -15.39 1.30 9.26
N SER A 176 -15.13 2.35 8.48
CA SER A 176 -15.91 3.57 8.45
C SER A 176 -16.36 3.84 7.02
N ASP A 177 -17.66 3.94 6.79
CA ASP A 177 -18.20 4.16 5.44
C ASP A 177 -18.30 5.65 5.06
N LEU A 178 -17.83 6.56 5.93
CA LEU A 178 -17.93 8.01 5.70
C LEU A 178 -17.25 8.48 4.41
N ARG A 179 -16.14 7.85 4.03
CA ARG A 179 -15.39 8.17 2.81
C ARG A 179 -15.50 7.08 1.73
N LEU A 180 -16.24 6.01 1.99
CA LEU A 180 -16.39 4.90 1.03
C LEU A 180 -17.63 5.15 0.13
N PRO A 181 -17.44 5.52 -1.14
CA PRO A 181 -18.58 5.61 -2.04
C PRO A 181 -19.17 4.22 -2.29
N PRO A 182 -20.50 4.12 -2.57
CA PRO A 182 -21.18 2.83 -2.72
C PRO A 182 -20.50 1.80 -3.64
N PRO A 183 -19.95 2.16 -4.81
CA PRO A 183 -19.23 1.19 -5.65
C PRO A 183 -17.96 0.64 -5.00
N LEU A 184 -17.24 1.46 -4.22
CA LEU A 184 -16.06 1.02 -3.50
C LEU A 184 -16.45 0.11 -2.32
N ALA A 185 -17.50 0.47 -1.58
CA ALA A 185 -18.01 -0.37 -0.49
C ALA A 185 -18.46 -1.74 -1.01
N ALA A 186 -19.20 -1.80 -2.12
CA ALA A 186 -19.61 -3.05 -2.76
C ALA A 186 -18.41 -3.88 -3.27
N ALA A 187 -17.44 -3.24 -3.92
CA ALA A 187 -16.23 -3.90 -4.38
C ALA A 187 -15.42 -4.48 -3.21
N LEU A 188 -15.28 -3.72 -2.13
CA LEU A 188 -14.60 -4.16 -0.91
C LEU A 188 -15.29 -5.39 -0.30
N ASP A 189 -16.63 -5.35 -0.19
CA ASP A 189 -17.41 -6.48 0.32
C ASP A 189 -17.26 -7.73 -0.57
N ARG A 190 -17.12 -7.56 -1.87
CA ARG A 190 -16.85 -8.65 -2.80
C ARG A 190 -15.48 -9.28 -2.56
N VAL A 191 -14.43 -8.46 -2.41
CA VAL A 191 -13.07 -8.94 -2.16
C VAL A 191 -12.98 -9.71 -0.84
N LEU A 192 -13.67 -9.22 0.20
CA LEU A 192 -13.66 -9.83 1.54
C LEU A 192 -14.49 -11.11 1.64
N ARG A 193 -15.39 -11.37 0.68
CA ARG A 193 -16.22 -12.58 0.62
C ARG A 193 -15.74 -13.59 -0.41
N ALA A 194 -14.79 -13.23 -1.27
CA ALA A 194 -14.25 -14.15 -2.27
C ALA A 194 -13.38 -15.20 -1.55
N GLU A 195 -13.87 -16.43 -1.52
CA GLU A 195 -13.17 -17.63 -1.08
C GLU A 195 -12.09 -18.07 -2.08
#